data_71ad2f1c6cde414314f6e2543ae9ada6
#
_entry.id   71ad2f1c6cde414314f6e2543ae9ada6
#
_cell.length_a   1.000
_cell.length_b   1.000
_cell.length_c   1.000
_cell.angle_alpha   90.00
_cell.angle_beta   90.00
_cell.angle_gamma   90.00
#
_symmetry.space_group_name_H-M   'P 1'
#
loop_
_entity.id
_entity.type
_entity.pdbx_description
1 polymer ?
#
loop_
_entity_poly.entity_id
_entity_poly.type
_entity_poly.pdbx_seq_one_letter_code
_entity_poly.pdbx_strand_id
1 'polypeptide(L)'
;MELTSQKMRKLAPELDPLRLGTGWTPDELSKPQIIVESTFGDSHPGSGHLDKLVNAACKGAAEAGGHGARYFATDICDGESQGTDGINFSLASREMIANMIEIHANATPFDGGVYISSCDKGMPANLMGLARVNIPSVVVTGGTMHAGPELLTLEQLGMYSAKYERGEIDEAKLNWAKQNACPSCGACSFIGTASTMQIMAEALGLALPGSALLPATSPDLVEYARRAGYQAVVLAKQGLRPSDIVTMDSFENAIMVHAAISGSTNALLHLPAIAHEFGISIDGDTFDRLHRGAKYLLDIRPAGRWPAEFFYYAGGVPAIMEEIRDVLHLDAMTVTGKTLGENLDELKANGFYEHCQQLLDEANARCGIKLTRADIIRQASDPIGTDGSIAVLRGNLAPEGAVIKHTACPREMFQAVLRARPFDSEEECLDSVLHHKVEKGDAVFIRYEGPQGSGMPEMFYTSEAISSDKELGRSIALITDGRFSGASTGPVIGHCSPEAQTGGPIALVEEGDLIEIDIPARKLNIIGIKGERKPPEEIDAVLAQRRAAWKPKPRRYKRGTLRLFSEHAVSPMKGAYLEFND
;
A
#
# COMPACT_ATOMS: atom_id res chain seq x y z
N MET A 1 -16.58 15.90 -29.29
CA MET A 1 -17.67 15.35 -28.43
C MET A 1 -18.15 16.48 -27.52
N GLU A 2 -19.46 16.62 -27.26
CA GLU A 2 -19.95 17.64 -26.32
C GLU A 2 -19.60 17.22 -24.88
N LEU A 3 -19.00 18.13 -24.11
CA LEU A 3 -18.58 17.87 -22.73
C LEU A 3 -19.79 17.58 -21.82
N THR A 4 -19.64 16.68 -20.87
CA THR A 4 -20.70 16.27 -19.92
C THR A 4 -21.19 17.45 -19.10
N SER A 5 -20.28 18.29 -18.60
CA SER A 5 -20.62 19.51 -17.87
C SER A 5 -21.52 20.46 -18.68
N GLN A 6 -21.26 20.63 -19.97
CA GLN A 6 -22.04 21.51 -20.83
C GLN A 6 -23.43 20.95 -21.15
N LYS A 7 -23.56 19.62 -21.27
CA LYS A 7 -24.88 18.96 -21.41
C LYS A 7 -25.72 19.18 -20.16
N MET A 8 -25.12 19.00 -18.98
CA MET A 8 -25.84 19.14 -17.71
C MET A 8 -26.29 20.58 -17.45
N ARG A 9 -25.51 21.60 -17.82
CA ARG A 9 -25.93 23.00 -17.73
C ARG A 9 -27.19 23.29 -18.55
N LYS A 10 -27.38 22.57 -19.67
CA LYS A 10 -28.62 22.70 -20.48
C LYS A 10 -29.81 21.99 -19.84
N LEU A 11 -29.56 20.86 -19.13
CA LEU A 11 -30.60 20.06 -18.48
C LEU A 11 -31.02 20.65 -17.12
N ALA A 12 -30.05 21.18 -16.37
CA ALA A 12 -30.21 21.71 -15.02
C ALA A 12 -29.66 23.14 -14.97
N PRO A 13 -30.45 24.16 -15.40
CA PRO A 13 -29.97 25.54 -15.47
C PRO A 13 -29.61 26.14 -14.12
N GLU A 14 -30.02 25.55 -13.01
CA GLU A 14 -29.66 25.88 -11.63
C GLU A 14 -28.16 25.75 -11.35
N LEU A 15 -27.44 24.94 -12.13
CA LEU A 15 -25.98 24.76 -11.97
C LEU A 15 -25.24 26.08 -12.15
N ASP A 16 -25.64 26.91 -13.11
CA ASP A 16 -24.95 28.18 -13.42
C ASP A 16 -24.99 29.13 -12.23
N PRO A 17 -26.16 29.55 -11.69
CA PRO A 17 -26.20 30.47 -10.55
C PRO A 17 -25.55 29.91 -9.28
N LEU A 18 -25.61 28.58 -9.04
CA LEU A 18 -24.95 27.96 -7.91
C LEU A 18 -23.42 28.05 -8.02
N ARG A 19 -22.87 27.82 -9.22
CA ARG A 19 -21.43 27.96 -9.48
C ARG A 19 -20.99 29.45 -9.44
N LEU A 20 -21.76 30.37 -10.01
CA LEU A 20 -21.52 31.80 -9.91
C LEU A 20 -21.49 32.26 -8.45
N GLY A 21 -22.36 31.70 -7.60
CA GLY A 21 -22.41 31.99 -6.17
C GLY A 21 -21.14 31.55 -5.41
N THR A 22 -20.34 30.63 -5.96
CA THR A 22 -19.02 30.24 -5.42
C THR A 22 -17.87 31.05 -6.02
N GLY A 23 -18.15 32.04 -6.85
CA GLY A 23 -17.15 32.93 -7.45
C GLY A 23 -16.68 32.53 -8.84
N TRP A 24 -17.28 31.52 -9.48
CA TRP A 24 -17.00 31.21 -10.88
C TRP A 24 -17.50 32.34 -11.78
N THR A 25 -16.83 32.54 -12.89
CA THR A 25 -17.24 33.51 -13.93
C THR A 25 -18.06 32.79 -15.03
N PRO A 26 -18.87 33.54 -15.81
CA PRO A 26 -19.57 32.99 -16.97
C PRO A 26 -18.62 32.33 -18.01
N ASP A 27 -17.40 32.85 -18.15
CA ASP A 27 -16.37 32.28 -19.01
C ASP A 27 -15.90 30.90 -18.48
N GLU A 28 -15.65 30.76 -17.18
CA GLU A 28 -15.24 29.52 -16.55
C GLU A 28 -16.32 28.43 -16.62
N LEU A 29 -17.60 28.82 -16.53
CA LEU A 29 -18.71 27.87 -16.71
C LEU A 29 -18.73 27.22 -18.10
N SER A 30 -18.21 27.90 -19.12
CA SER A 30 -18.19 27.41 -20.50
C SER A 30 -17.00 26.46 -20.81
N LYS A 31 -16.03 26.39 -19.90
CA LYS A 31 -14.82 25.58 -20.03
C LYS A 31 -15.03 24.14 -19.59
N PRO A 32 -14.13 23.19 -19.97
CA PRO A 32 -14.06 21.88 -19.35
C PRO A 32 -13.96 22.00 -17.82
N GLN A 33 -14.82 21.30 -17.10
CA GLN A 33 -14.87 21.30 -15.63
C GLN A 33 -14.15 20.08 -15.09
N ILE A 34 -13.11 20.31 -14.28
CA ILE A 34 -12.22 19.29 -13.74
C ILE A 34 -12.44 19.18 -12.23
N ILE A 35 -12.82 18.00 -11.74
CA ILE A 35 -12.79 17.73 -10.31
C ILE A 35 -11.33 17.59 -9.87
N VAL A 36 -10.93 18.31 -8.83
CA VAL A 36 -9.63 18.15 -8.18
C VAL A 36 -9.90 17.61 -6.78
N GLU A 37 -9.86 16.29 -6.68
CA GLU A 37 -10.15 15.54 -5.46
C GLU A 37 -8.87 15.27 -4.68
N SER A 38 -8.90 15.42 -3.36
CA SER A 38 -7.73 15.20 -2.52
C SER A 38 -8.06 14.62 -1.15
N THR A 39 -7.13 13.87 -0.60
CA THR A 39 -7.17 13.41 0.79
C THR A 39 -6.56 14.41 1.77
N PHE A 40 -6.42 15.68 1.39
CA PHE A 40 -5.89 16.74 2.26
C PHE A 40 -6.55 16.76 3.64
N GLY A 41 -5.72 16.96 4.67
CA GLY A 41 -6.11 17.17 6.06
C GLY A 41 -4.88 17.46 6.91
N ASP A 42 -5.02 18.24 7.98
CA ASP A 42 -3.91 18.77 8.79
C ASP A 42 -3.43 17.81 9.90
N SER A 43 -4.03 16.62 10.01
CA SER A 43 -3.77 15.70 11.12
C SER A 43 -2.40 15.05 11.06
N HIS A 44 -1.89 14.75 9.86
CA HIS A 44 -0.65 13.98 9.70
C HIS A 44 0.19 14.45 8.51
N PRO A 45 1.52 14.17 8.51
CA PRO A 45 2.44 14.69 7.50
C PRO A 45 2.17 14.14 6.09
N GLY A 46 1.52 12.98 5.96
CA GLY A 46 1.18 12.40 4.67
C GLY A 46 0.20 13.25 3.86
N SER A 47 -0.72 13.94 4.51
CA SER A 47 -1.80 14.70 3.84
C SER A 47 -1.71 16.21 4.01
N GLY A 48 -1.03 16.73 5.04
CA GLY A 48 -1.06 18.15 5.41
C GLY A 48 -0.50 19.14 4.38
N HIS A 49 0.20 18.67 3.36
CA HIS A 49 0.76 19.53 2.29
C HIS A 49 -0.01 19.44 0.97
N LEU A 50 -1.01 18.57 0.86
CA LEU A 50 -1.68 18.27 -0.41
C LEU A 50 -2.51 19.45 -0.94
N ASP A 51 -2.91 20.40 -0.10
CA ASP A 51 -3.58 21.64 -0.50
C ASP A 51 -2.78 22.44 -1.53
N LYS A 52 -1.44 22.45 -1.42
CA LYS A 52 -0.54 23.10 -2.38
C LYS A 52 -0.59 22.41 -3.75
N LEU A 53 -0.68 21.09 -3.76
CA LEU A 53 -0.79 20.30 -4.98
C LEU A 53 -2.17 20.49 -5.63
N VAL A 54 -3.24 20.58 -4.82
CA VAL A 54 -4.60 20.90 -5.29
C VAL A 54 -4.61 22.25 -6.00
N ASN A 55 -4.01 23.28 -5.40
CA ASN A 55 -3.95 24.61 -5.99
C ASN A 55 -3.12 24.60 -7.29
N ALA A 56 -2.02 23.88 -7.34
CA ALA A 56 -1.20 23.73 -8.54
C ALA A 56 -1.95 23.01 -9.66
N ALA A 57 -2.69 21.94 -9.35
CA ALA A 57 -3.52 21.22 -10.32
C ALA A 57 -4.63 22.12 -10.89
N CYS A 58 -5.32 22.90 -10.05
CA CYS A 58 -6.31 23.89 -10.51
C CYS A 58 -5.69 24.93 -11.45
N LYS A 59 -4.48 25.40 -11.14
CA LYS A 59 -3.74 26.32 -12.00
C LYS A 59 -3.43 25.68 -13.37
N GLY A 60 -2.92 24.44 -13.37
CA GLY A 60 -2.64 23.72 -14.61
C GLY A 60 -3.90 23.49 -15.46
N ALA A 61 -5.02 23.14 -14.82
CA ALA A 61 -6.31 23.02 -15.52
C ALA A 61 -6.73 24.35 -16.17
N ALA A 62 -6.57 25.48 -15.47
CA ALA A 62 -6.86 26.80 -16.03
C ALA A 62 -5.96 27.15 -17.22
N GLU A 63 -4.66 26.86 -17.15
CA GLU A 63 -3.70 27.08 -18.24
C GLU A 63 -4.05 26.27 -19.50
N ALA A 64 -4.63 25.07 -19.35
CA ALA A 64 -5.12 24.25 -20.46
C ALA A 64 -6.50 24.69 -21.01
N GLY A 65 -7.07 25.74 -20.42
CA GLY A 65 -8.39 26.27 -20.79
C GLY A 65 -9.56 25.51 -20.16
N GLY A 66 -9.35 24.83 -19.04
CA GLY A 66 -10.36 24.24 -18.17
C GLY A 66 -10.63 25.08 -16.92
N HIS A 67 -11.42 24.53 -15.98
CA HIS A 67 -11.61 25.09 -14.64
C HIS A 67 -11.66 23.97 -13.59
N GLY A 68 -10.83 24.09 -12.54
CA GLY A 68 -10.70 23.11 -11.46
C GLY A 68 -11.65 23.39 -10.29
N ALA A 69 -12.43 22.41 -9.87
CA ALA A 69 -13.26 22.45 -8.65
C ALA A 69 -12.65 21.53 -7.58
N ARG A 70 -12.34 22.10 -6.41
CA ARG A 70 -11.68 21.38 -5.31
C ARG A 70 -12.69 20.61 -4.48
N TYR A 71 -12.39 19.33 -4.23
CA TYR A 71 -13.12 18.44 -3.32
C TYR A 71 -12.15 17.71 -2.40
N PHE A 72 -12.63 17.28 -1.24
CA PHE A 72 -11.79 16.65 -0.22
C PHE A 72 -12.51 15.46 0.43
N ALA A 73 -11.86 14.29 0.38
CA ALA A 73 -12.22 13.10 1.13
C ALA A 73 -10.99 12.69 1.96
N THR A 74 -10.82 13.33 3.12
CA THR A 74 -9.62 13.25 3.96
C THR A 74 -9.36 11.83 4.45
N ASP A 75 -8.10 11.40 4.44
CA ASP A 75 -7.66 10.11 4.97
C ASP A 75 -7.18 10.18 6.43
N ILE A 76 -6.84 9.03 6.98
CA ILE A 76 -6.24 8.87 8.31
C ILE A 76 -4.81 8.33 8.19
N CYS A 77 -4.01 8.53 9.23
CA CYS A 77 -2.67 7.97 9.31
C CYS A 77 -2.67 6.65 10.08
N ASP A 78 -2.23 5.57 9.45
CA ASP A 78 -2.08 4.27 10.11
C ASP A 78 -1.08 4.38 11.29
N GLY A 79 0.02 5.12 11.11
CA GLY A 79 1.02 5.33 12.17
C GLY A 79 0.48 6.00 13.43
N GLU A 80 -0.45 6.96 13.31
CA GLU A 80 -1.10 7.60 14.45
C GLU A 80 -2.14 6.70 15.14
N SER A 81 -2.63 5.69 14.43
CA SER A 81 -3.67 4.78 14.92
C SER A 81 -3.09 3.49 15.53
N GLN A 82 -1.81 3.20 15.32
CA GLN A 82 -1.16 1.97 15.82
C GLN A 82 -1.27 1.83 17.34
N GLY A 83 -1.48 0.59 17.82
CA GLY A 83 -1.62 0.27 19.24
C GLY A 83 -2.92 0.72 19.88
N THR A 84 -3.91 1.12 19.09
CA THR A 84 -5.26 1.48 19.56
C THR A 84 -6.31 0.85 18.66
N ASP A 85 -7.58 0.81 19.12
CA ASP A 85 -8.73 0.40 18.28
C ASP A 85 -8.92 1.30 17.03
N GLY A 86 -8.23 2.44 16.95
CA GLY A 86 -8.23 3.33 15.81
C GLY A 86 -7.73 2.67 14.53
N ILE A 87 -6.75 1.75 14.63
CA ILE A 87 -6.19 1.05 13.47
C ILE A 87 -7.21 0.14 12.77
N ASN A 88 -8.27 -0.29 13.45
CA ASN A 88 -9.35 -1.08 12.87
C ASN A 88 -10.11 -0.30 11.78
N PHE A 89 -10.15 1.03 11.85
CA PHE A 89 -10.75 1.89 10.83
C PHE A 89 -9.90 2.05 9.57
N SER A 90 -8.64 1.68 9.62
CA SER A 90 -7.69 1.93 8.53
C SER A 90 -8.17 1.37 7.19
N LEU A 91 -8.39 0.05 7.08
CA LEU A 91 -8.81 -0.54 5.80
C LEU A 91 -10.25 -0.12 5.43
N ALA A 92 -11.13 0.03 6.40
CA ALA A 92 -12.50 0.51 6.18
C ALA A 92 -12.53 1.95 5.63
N SER A 93 -11.56 2.81 5.98
CA SER A 93 -11.48 4.17 5.46
C SER A 93 -11.23 4.21 3.95
N ARG A 94 -10.50 3.24 3.38
CA ARG A 94 -10.30 3.07 1.94
C ARG A 94 -11.63 3.05 1.19
N GLU A 95 -12.58 2.23 1.68
CA GLU A 95 -13.91 2.10 1.08
C GLU A 95 -14.72 3.40 1.20
N MET A 96 -14.66 4.03 2.37
CA MET A 96 -15.43 5.26 2.62
C MET A 96 -14.93 6.43 1.77
N ILE A 97 -13.61 6.57 1.61
CA ILE A 97 -13.01 7.59 0.74
C ILE A 97 -13.40 7.32 -0.72
N ALA A 98 -13.31 6.09 -1.21
CA ALA A 98 -13.73 5.73 -2.57
C ALA A 98 -15.22 6.04 -2.80
N ASN A 99 -16.09 5.76 -1.83
CA ASN A 99 -17.51 6.12 -1.88
C ASN A 99 -17.73 7.64 -1.93
N MET A 100 -16.96 8.43 -1.16
CA MET A 100 -17.06 9.89 -1.19
C MET A 100 -16.62 10.45 -2.53
N ILE A 101 -15.54 9.96 -3.11
CA ILE A 101 -15.07 10.32 -4.46
C ILE A 101 -16.16 10.05 -5.50
N GLU A 102 -16.77 8.86 -5.45
CA GLU A 102 -17.88 8.47 -6.31
C GLU A 102 -19.07 9.43 -6.19
N ILE A 103 -19.46 9.79 -4.96
CA ILE A 103 -20.54 10.74 -4.68
C ILE A 103 -20.22 12.12 -5.25
N HIS A 104 -19.01 12.65 -4.98
CA HIS A 104 -18.60 13.98 -5.43
C HIS A 104 -18.64 14.10 -6.95
N ALA A 105 -18.11 13.11 -7.66
CA ALA A 105 -17.97 13.15 -9.10
C ALA A 105 -19.27 12.83 -9.87
N ASN A 106 -20.17 12.01 -9.29
CA ASN A 106 -21.42 11.63 -9.95
C ASN A 106 -22.60 12.54 -9.57
N ALA A 107 -22.62 13.09 -8.36
CA ALA A 107 -23.65 14.06 -7.97
C ALA A 107 -23.53 15.39 -8.72
N THR A 108 -22.31 15.77 -9.10
CA THR A 108 -22.03 16.95 -9.91
C THR A 108 -21.12 16.54 -11.07
N PRO A 109 -21.62 16.43 -12.30
CA PRO A 109 -20.84 15.87 -13.40
C PRO A 109 -19.68 16.78 -13.80
N PHE A 110 -18.52 16.14 -13.96
CA PHE A 110 -17.28 16.73 -14.43
C PHE A 110 -16.85 16.10 -15.77
N ASP A 111 -15.96 16.79 -16.49
CA ASP A 111 -15.43 16.32 -17.77
C ASP A 111 -14.13 15.54 -17.61
N GLY A 112 -13.44 15.74 -16.50
CA GLY A 112 -12.21 15.06 -16.14
C GLY A 112 -11.88 15.25 -14.68
N GLY A 113 -10.82 14.58 -14.19
CA GLY A 113 -10.42 14.58 -12.78
C GLY A 113 -8.90 14.61 -12.55
N VAL A 114 -8.51 15.18 -11.41
CA VAL A 114 -7.19 15.02 -10.82
C VAL A 114 -7.38 14.48 -9.41
N TYR A 115 -6.74 13.35 -9.10
CA TYR A 115 -6.87 12.66 -7.82
C TYR A 115 -5.54 12.72 -7.07
N ILE A 116 -5.51 13.38 -5.91
CA ILE A 116 -4.30 13.74 -5.18
C ILE A 116 -4.27 13.08 -3.82
N SER A 117 -3.32 12.19 -3.59
CA SER A 117 -3.15 11.50 -2.31
C SER A 117 -1.70 11.08 -2.09
N SER A 118 -1.38 10.68 -0.86
CA SER A 118 -0.02 10.31 -0.46
C SER A 118 0.01 9.08 0.43
N CYS A 119 -0.96 8.91 1.33
CA CYS A 119 -0.87 7.97 2.44
C CYS A 119 -1.52 6.60 2.14
N ASP A 120 -1.41 5.67 3.12
CA ASP A 120 -1.65 4.24 2.99
C ASP A 120 -3.02 3.87 2.40
N LYS A 121 -4.08 4.56 2.81
CA LYS A 121 -5.45 4.23 2.40
C LYS A 121 -6.01 5.23 1.41
N GLY A 122 -5.54 6.49 1.47
CA GLY A 122 -5.93 7.52 0.52
C GLY A 122 -5.52 7.20 -0.92
N MET A 123 -4.28 6.70 -1.14
CA MET A 123 -3.80 6.33 -2.48
C MET A 123 -4.67 5.24 -3.12
N PRO A 124 -4.86 4.05 -2.53
CA PRO A 124 -5.70 3.03 -3.15
C PRO A 124 -7.17 3.45 -3.24
N ALA A 125 -7.69 4.24 -2.29
CA ALA A 125 -9.06 4.75 -2.34
C ALA A 125 -9.28 5.67 -3.55
N ASN A 126 -8.30 6.56 -3.84
CA ASN A 126 -8.36 7.43 -5.02
C ASN A 126 -8.32 6.62 -6.32
N LEU A 127 -7.52 5.54 -6.39
CA LEU A 127 -7.48 4.65 -7.54
C LEU A 127 -8.80 3.87 -7.72
N MET A 128 -9.42 3.40 -6.63
CA MET A 128 -10.75 2.78 -6.66
C MET A 128 -11.84 3.77 -7.09
N GLY A 129 -11.88 4.97 -6.49
CA GLY A 129 -12.84 6.01 -6.82
C GLY A 129 -12.72 6.48 -8.27
N LEU A 130 -11.49 6.69 -8.75
CA LEU A 130 -11.19 7.01 -10.14
C LEU A 130 -11.72 5.92 -11.11
N ALA A 131 -11.56 4.65 -10.77
CA ALA A 131 -12.04 3.53 -11.56
C ALA A 131 -13.58 3.50 -11.64
N ARG A 132 -14.28 3.70 -10.50
CA ARG A 132 -15.75 3.76 -10.44
C ARG A 132 -16.31 4.90 -11.26
N VAL A 133 -15.72 6.08 -11.14
CA VAL A 133 -16.16 7.30 -11.85
C VAL A 133 -15.85 7.23 -13.33
N ASN A 134 -14.70 6.69 -13.68
CA ASN A 134 -14.21 6.45 -15.04
C ASN A 134 -14.34 7.65 -16.00
N ILE A 135 -14.05 8.85 -15.53
CA ILE A 135 -13.86 10.03 -16.38
C ILE A 135 -12.36 10.21 -16.68
N PRO A 136 -11.98 10.91 -17.79
CA PRO A 136 -10.59 11.21 -18.10
C PRO A 136 -9.84 11.80 -16.92
N SER A 137 -8.79 11.15 -16.43
CA SER A 137 -8.24 11.47 -15.11
C SER A 137 -6.74 11.25 -15.01
N VAL A 138 -6.09 12.00 -14.10
CA VAL A 138 -4.67 11.86 -13.75
C VAL A 138 -4.53 11.76 -12.23
N VAL A 139 -3.67 10.86 -11.76
CA VAL A 139 -3.31 10.74 -10.34
C VAL A 139 -2.07 11.59 -10.05
N VAL A 140 -2.08 12.28 -8.92
CA VAL A 140 -0.92 12.99 -8.36
C VAL A 140 -0.53 12.32 -7.05
N THR A 141 0.68 11.83 -6.99
CA THR A 141 1.27 11.26 -5.77
C THR A 141 1.83 12.38 -4.90
N GLY A 142 1.56 12.32 -3.59
CA GLY A 142 1.97 13.39 -2.67
C GLY A 142 3.43 13.32 -2.21
N GLY A 143 4.20 12.36 -2.72
CA GLY A 143 5.63 12.24 -2.44
C GLY A 143 5.99 11.64 -1.08
N THR A 144 7.28 11.62 -0.78
CA THR A 144 7.83 11.06 0.46
C THR A 144 8.47 12.15 1.34
N MET A 145 8.48 11.95 2.66
CA MET A 145 9.22 12.82 3.58
C MET A 145 10.73 12.58 3.47
N HIS A 146 11.52 13.55 3.92
CA HIS A 146 12.96 13.37 4.10
C HIS A 146 13.26 12.43 5.28
N ALA A 147 14.43 11.81 5.26
CA ALA A 147 14.99 11.19 6.44
C ALA A 147 15.48 12.25 7.43
N GLY A 148 15.41 11.94 8.71
CA GLY A 148 15.98 12.76 9.77
C GLY A 148 17.51 12.67 9.85
N PRO A 149 18.13 13.36 10.81
CA PRO A 149 19.57 13.25 11.08
C PRO A 149 20.00 11.78 11.25
N GLU A 150 21.21 11.45 10.85
CA GLU A 150 21.73 10.07 10.85
C GLU A 150 20.90 9.11 9.97
N LEU A 151 20.20 9.64 8.97
CA LEU A 151 19.24 8.92 8.11
C LEU A 151 18.11 8.23 8.92
N LEU A 152 17.70 8.82 10.03
CA LEU A 152 16.61 8.30 10.86
C LEU A 152 15.28 8.36 10.12
N THR A 153 14.51 7.27 10.21
CA THR A 153 13.18 7.13 9.60
C THR A 153 12.18 6.57 10.61
N LEU A 154 10.90 6.80 10.41
CA LEU A 154 9.84 6.54 11.38
C LEU A 154 9.79 5.07 11.84
N GLU A 155 9.99 4.12 10.94
CA GLU A 155 9.94 2.68 11.27
C GLU A 155 11.01 2.25 12.28
N GLN A 156 12.05 3.06 12.48
CA GLN A 156 13.09 2.77 13.45
C GLN A 156 12.70 3.15 14.90
N LEU A 157 11.58 3.91 15.08
CA LEU A 157 11.17 4.33 16.44
C LEU A 157 10.79 3.15 17.34
N GLY A 158 10.20 2.08 16.79
CA GLY A 158 9.93 0.85 17.56
C GLY A 158 11.20 0.28 18.19
N MET A 159 12.29 0.22 17.40
CA MET A 159 13.61 -0.21 17.91
C MET A 159 14.16 0.73 19.01
N TYR A 160 14.01 2.05 18.84
CA TYR A 160 14.45 3.01 19.88
C TYR A 160 13.63 2.86 21.15
N SER A 161 12.31 2.67 21.04
CA SER A 161 11.44 2.42 22.20
C SER A 161 11.84 1.14 22.94
N ALA A 162 12.02 0.04 22.22
CA ALA A 162 12.45 -1.23 22.80
C ALA A 162 13.83 -1.14 23.48
N LYS A 163 14.78 -0.40 22.89
CA LYS A 163 16.10 -0.14 23.51
C LYS A 163 15.98 0.66 24.80
N TYR A 164 15.09 1.65 24.85
CA TYR A 164 14.84 2.42 26.04
C TYR A 164 14.25 1.56 27.16
N GLU A 165 13.26 0.75 26.88
CA GLU A 165 12.65 -0.16 27.86
C GLU A 165 13.64 -1.18 28.43
N ARG A 166 14.61 -1.62 27.63
CA ARG A 166 15.71 -2.49 28.08
C ARG A 166 16.85 -1.75 28.78
N GLY A 167 16.79 -0.41 28.88
CA GLY A 167 17.84 0.42 29.49
C GLY A 167 19.12 0.53 28.64
N GLU A 168 19.07 0.23 27.34
CA GLU A 168 20.21 0.33 26.41
C GLU A 168 20.47 1.78 25.97
N ILE A 169 19.45 2.64 26.02
CA ILE A 169 19.51 4.07 25.73
C ILE A 169 18.77 4.85 26.83
N ASP A 170 19.09 6.11 27.00
CA ASP A 170 18.40 7.02 27.93
C ASP A 170 17.17 7.69 27.29
N GLU A 171 16.36 8.35 28.12
CA GLU A 171 15.17 9.08 27.68
C GLU A 171 15.53 10.23 26.72
N ALA A 172 16.69 10.85 26.84
CA ALA A 172 17.13 11.93 25.97
C ALA A 172 17.34 11.44 24.54
N LYS A 173 17.92 10.24 24.34
CA LYS A 173 18.10 9.64 23.01
C LYS A 173 16.77 9.20 22.40
N LEU A 174 15.84 8.64 23.22
CA LEU A 174 14.49 8.31 22.74
C LEU A 174 13.74 9.58 22.29
N ASN A 175 13.78 10.64 23.09
CA ASN A 175 13.13 11.91 22.76
C ASN A 175 13.75 12.57 21.53
N TRP A 176 15.07 12.47 21.38
CA TRP A 176 15.74 12.90 20.15
C TRP A 176 15.20 12.15 18.92
N ALA A 177 15.05 10.83 18.99
CA ALA A 177 14.50 10.04 17.88
C ALA A 177 13.05 10.44 17.57
N LYS A 178 12.19 10.60 18.59
CA LYS A 178 10.80 11.06 18.43
C LYS A 178 10.69 12.43 17.72
N GLN A 179 11.60 13.34 18.02
CA GLN A 179 11.60 14.71 17.46
C GLN A 179 12.14 14.78 16.04
N ASN A 180 12.88 13.76 15.57
CA ASN A 180 13.61 13.82 14.32
C ASN A 180 13.21 12.76 13.28
N ALA A 181 12.34 11.81 13.62
CA ALA A 181 11.98 10.72 12.72
C ALA A 181 11.06 11.15 11.55
N CYS A 182 10.34 12.27 11.72
CA CYS A 182 9.48 12.85 10.67
C CYS A 182 9.81 14.33 10.47
N PRO A 183 10.90 14.67 9.78
CA PRO A 183 11.39 16.06 9.69
C PRO A 183 10.62 16.91 8.67
N SER A 184 9.75 16.34 7.85
CA SER A 184 9.00 17.05 6.81
C SER A 184 7.64 16.41 6.54
N CYS A 185 6.81 17.07 5.72
CA CYS A 185 5.62 16.46 5.12
C CYS A 185 5.99 15.34 4.13
N GLY A 186 4.98 14.58 3.70
CA GLY A 186 5.09 13.45 2.78
C GLY A 186 4.76 12.11 3.43
N ALA A 187 4.67 11.06 2.63
CA ALA A 187 4.58 9.69 3.12
C ALA A 187 5.85 9.28 3.87
N CYS A 188 5.75 8.26 4.71
CA CYS A 188 6.91 7.73 5.46
C CYS A 188 8.10 7.42 4.54
N SER A 189 9.33 7.75 5.00
CA SER A 189 10.57 7.63 4.20
C SER A 189 11.13 6.20 4.14
N PHE A 190 10.25 5.22 3.88
CA PHE A 190 10.60 3.82 3.61
C PHE A 190 9.58 3.20 2.64
N ILE A 191 9.85 2.03 2.06
CA ILE A 191 8.91 1.32 1.17
C ILE A 191 7.86 0.58 2.03
N GLY A 192 7.00 1.38 2.68
CA GLY A 192 5.75 0.95 3.30
C GLY A 192 4.60 0.97 2.30
N THR A 193 3.35 0.89 2.81
CA THR A 193 2.15 0.85 1.97
C THR A 193 1.96 2.14 1.19
N ALA A 194 2.13 3.31 1.83
CA ALA A 194 2.01 4.62 1.19
C ALA A 194 2.95 4.76 -0.02
N SER A 195 4.24 4.53 0.20
CA SER A 195 5.25 4.59 -0.86
C SER A 195 5.00 3.56 -1.96
N THR A 196 4.65 2.33 -1.59
CA THR A 196 4.31 1.27 -2.55
C THR A 196 3.13 1.70 -3.43
N MET A 197 2.04 2.22 -2.86
CA MET A 197 0.86 2.56 -3.65
C MET A 197 1.06 3.81 -4.52
N GLN A 198 1.93 4.75 -4.15
CA GLN A 198 2.37 5.83 -5.03
C GLN A 198 3.12 5.27 -6.25
N ILE A 199 4.04 4.32 -6.03
CA ILE A 199 4.77 3.63 -7.11
C ILE A 199 3.79 2.85 -8.00
N MET A 200 2.80 2.16 -7.42
CA MET A 200 1.80 1.41 -8.18
C MET A 200 0.93 2.33 -9.05
N ALA A 201 0.57 3.53 -8.59
CA ALA A 201 -0.18 4.51 -9.39
C ALA A 201 0.59 4.93 -10.66
N GLU A 202 1.91 5.10 -10.56
CA GLU A 202 2.77 5.38 -11.73
C GLU A 202 2.92 4.13 -12.60
N ALA A 203 3.14 2.96 -12.00
CA ALA A 203 3.32 1.70 -12.72
C ALA A 203 2.07 1.25 -13.48
N LEU A 204 0.86 1.58 -13.00
CA LEU A 204 -0.41 1.38 -13.70
C LEU A 204 -0.61 2.37 -14.87
N GLY A 205 0.28 3.34 -15.06
CA GLY A 205 0.16 4.38 -16.09
C GLY A 205 -0.83 5.51 -15.74
N LEU A 206 -1.26 5.62 -14.48
CA LEU A 206 -2.27 6.61 -14.01
C LEU A 206 -1.66 7.90 -13.46
N ALA A 207 -0.37 7.91 -13.11
CA ALA A 207 0.38 9.12 -12.73
C ALA A 207 1.37 9.51 -13.82
N LEU A 208 1.81 10.76 -13.83
CA LEU A 208 2.82 11.23 -14.79
C LEU A 208 4.17 10.51 -14.54
N PRO A 209 4.86 10.06 -15.59
CA PRO A 209 6.11 9.33 -15.45
C PRO A 209 7.18 10.11 -14.67
N GLY A 210 7.84 9.45 -13.72
CA GLY A 210 8.84 10.04 -12.84
C GLY A 210 8.27 10.92 -11.74
N SER A 211 7.00 10.77 -11.36
CA SER A 211 6.38 11.58 -10.30
C SER A 211 6.33 10.89 -8.94
N ALA A 212 6.36 9.56 -8.89
CA ALA A 212 6.21 8.84 -7.62
C ALA A 212 7.45 8.98 -6.73
N LEU A 213 7.20 9.21 -5.44
CA LEU A 213 8.19 9.37 -4.37
C LEU A 213 9.18 10.53 -4.52
N LEU A 214 8.83 11.55 -5.30
CA LEU A 214 9.47 12.86 -5.16
C LEU A 214 9.46 13.27 -3.67
N PRO A 215 10.51 13.90 -3.15
CA PRO A 215 10.41 14.53 -1.83
C PRO A 215 9.24 15.51 -1.80
N ALA A 216 8.37 15.38 -0.79
CA ALA A 216 7.13 16.17 -0.70
C ALA A 216 7.37 17.69 -0.56
N THR A 217 8.58 18.08 -0.20
CA THR A 217 9.02 19.47 -0.10
C THR A 217 9.57 20.02 -1.41
N SER A 218 9.75 19.17 -2.43
CA SER A 218 10.34 19.58 -3.71
C SER A 218 9.40 20.49 -4.51
N PRO A 219 9.90 21.58 -5.10
CA PRO A 219 9.13 22.37 -6.06
C PRO A 219 8.73 21.57 -7.31
N ASP A 220 9.46 20.53 -7.67
CA ASP A 220 9.15 19.66 -8.79
C ASP A 220 7.83 18.91 -8.58
N LEU A 221 7.51 18.53 -7.33
CA LEU A 221 6.23 17.89 -7.02
C LEU A 221 5.04 18.83 -7.30
N VAL A 222 5.19 20.10 -6.98
CA VAL A 222 4.17 21.14 -7.29
C VAL A 222 4.04 21.31 -8.80
N GLU A 223 5.16 21.26 -9.53
CA GLU A 223 5.14 21.33 -11.00
C GLU A 223 4.49 20.09 -11.62
N TYR A 224 4.73 18.89 -11.10
CA TYR A 224 4.03 17.68 -11.52
C TYR A 224 2.52 17.78 -11.30
N ALA A 225 2.07 18.32 -10.16
CA ALA A 225 0.65 18.56 -9.89
C ALA A 225 0.05 19.57 -10.89
N ARG A 226 0.77 20.64 -11.21
CA ARG A 226 0.34 21.61 -12.23
C ARG A 226 0.22 20.94 -13.62
N ARG A 227 1.21 20.15 -14.01
CA ARG A 227 1.19 19.40 -15.28
C ARG A 227 0.05 18.36 -15.31
N ALA A 228 -0.25 17.71 -14.19
CA ALA A 228 -1.37 16.78 -14.08
C ALA A 228 -2.72 17.47 -14.30
N GLY A 229 -2.91 18.66 -13.72
CA GLY A 229 -4.09 19.50 -13.99
C GLY A 229 -4.24 19.89 -15.45
N TYR A 230 -3.14 20.29 -16.09
CA TYR A 230 -3.11 20.56 -17.54
C TYR A 230 -3.50 19.32 -18.33
N GLN A 231 -2.88 18.17 -18.02
CA GLN A 231 -3.10 16.90 -18.73
C GLN A 231 -4.54 16.40 -18.57
N ALA A 232 -5.17 16.58 -17.40
CA ALA A 232 -6.56 16.19 -17.19
C ALA A 232 -7.52 16.88 -18.18
N VAL A 233 -7.27 18.16 -18.50
CA VAL A 233 -8.05 18.90 -19.52
C VAL A 233 -7.76 18.35 -20.92
N VAL A 234 -6.52 18.00 -21.23
CA VAL A 234 -6.15 17.38 -22.51
C VAL A 234 -6.89 16.04 -22.68
N LEU A 235 -6.84 15.18 -21.65
CA LEU A 235 -7.54 13.89 -21.66
C LEU A 235 -9.05 14.05 -21.77
N ALA A 236 -9.65 15.03 -21.09
CA ALA A 236 -11.08 15.34 -21.18
C ALA A 236 -11.49 15.70 -22.61
N LYS A 237 -10.66 16.49 -23.32
CA LYS A 237 -10.89 16.83 -24.74
C LYS A 237 -10.72 15.63 -25.69
N GLN A 238 -9.81 14.73 -25.38
CA GLN A 238 -9.54 13.51 -26.15
C GLN A 238 -10.57 12.40 -25.85
N GLY A 239 -11.16 12.41 -24.66
CA GLY A 239 -12.06 11.36 -24.18
C GLY A 239 -11.34 10.09 -23.71
N LEU A 240 -10.01 10.16 -23.41
CA LEU A 240 -9.23 9.02 -22.92
C LEU A 240 -9.51 8.81 -21.43
N ARG A 241 -10.10 7.66 -21.09
CA ARG A 241 -10.57 7.32 -19.73
C ARG A 241 -9.60 6.37 -19.03
N PRO A 242 -9.68 6.24 -17.72
CA PRO A 242 -8.91 5.24 -16.97
C PRO A 242 -9.09 3.81 -17.49
N SER A 243 -10.30 3.42 -17.89
CA SER A 243 -10.59 2.09 -18.47
C SER A 243 -9.93 1.84 -19.84
N ASP A 244 -9.51 2.91 -20.55
CA ASP A 244 -8.76 2.79 -21.80
C ASP A 244 -7.24 2.61 -21.54
N ILE A 245 -6.78 2.91 -20.33
CA ILE A 245 -5.39 2.88 -19.89
C ILE A 245 -5.11 1.60 -19.10
N VAL A 246 -5.96 1.30 -18.11
CA VAL A 246 -5.74 0.21 -17.16
C VAL A 246 -6.30 -1.10 -17.72
N THR A 247 -5.40 -2.03 -17.98
CA THR A 247 -5.67 -3.38 -18.49
C THR A 247 -4.97 -4.42 -17.60
N MET A 248 -5.13 -5.70 -17.91
CA MET A 248 -4.34 -6.75 -17.23
C MET A 248 -2.84 -6.50 -17.39
N ASP A 249 -2.38 -6.04 -18.57
CA ASP A 249 -0.97 -5.73 -18.82
C ASP A 249 -0.44 -4.62 -17.90
N SER A 250 -1.28 -3.60 -17.62
CA SER A 250 -0.93 -2.54 -16.65
C SER A 250 -0.78 -3.11 -15.24
N PHE A 251 -1.64 -4.05 -14.83
CA PHE A 251 -1.52 -4.73 -13.53
C PHE A 251 -0.31 -5.67 -13.49
N GLU A 252 -0.01 -6.42 -14.55
CA GLU A 252 1.19 -7.25 -14.61
C GLU A 252 2.46 -6.38 -14.52
N ASN A 253 2.52 -5.26 -15.22
CA ASN A 253 3.59 -4.27 -15.08
C ASN A 253 3.73 -3.77 -13.63
N ALA A 254 2.62 -3.39 -13.00
CA ALA A 254 2.64 -2.93 -11.61
C ALA A 254 3.12 -4.01 -10.63
N ILE A 255 2.69 -5.26 -10.80
CA ILE A 255 3.12 -6.39 -9.96
C ILE A 255 4.60 -6.73 -10.19
N MET A 256 5.12 -6.62 -11.42
CA MET A 256 6.55 -6.80 -11.70
C MET A 256 7.40 -5.69 -11.05
N VAL A 257 6.95 -4.44 -11.12
CA VAL A 257 7.58 -3.32 -10.39
C VAL A 257 7.52 -3.55 -8.89
N HIS A 258 6.36 -4.00 -8.35
CA HIS A 258 6.20 -4.36 -6.93
C HIS A 258 7.20 -5.42 -6.49
N ALA A 259 7.43 -6.44 -7.29
CA ALA A 259 8.43 -7.48 -7.02
C ALA A 259 9.85 -6.91 -6.97
N ALA A 260 10.18 -6.03 -7.92
CA ALA A 260 11.51 -5.43 -8.04
C ALA A 260 11.85 -4.46 -6.90
N ILE A 261 10.86 -3.76 -6.36
CA ILE A 261 11.06 -2.80 -5.25
C ILE A 261 10.92 -3.43 -3.85
N SER A 262 10.57 -4.70 -3.73
CA SER A 262 10.18 -5.30 -2.44
C SER A 262 9.05 -4.52 -1.76
N GLY A 263 7.94 -4.33 -2.50
CA GLY A 263 6.79 -3.56 -2.05
C GLY A 263 6.09 -4.15 -0.81
N SER A 264 5.18 -3.38 -0.23
CA SER A 264 4.37 -3.79 0.92
C SER A 264 3.41 -4.93 0.58
N THR A 265 3.24 -5.88 1.51
CA THR A 265 2.22 -6.94 1.40
C THR A 265 0.80 -6.38 1.25
N ASN A 266 0.55 -5.17 1.71
CA ASN A 266 -0.75 -4.51 1.57
C ASN A 266 -1.14 -4.26 0.10
N ALA A 267 -0.19 -4.26 -0.85
CA ALA A 267 -0.50 -4.23 -2.28
C ALA A 267 -1.36 -5.43 -2.73
N LEU A 268 -1.24 -6.58 -2.04
CA LEU A 268 -2.10 -7.76 -2.30
C LEU A 268 -3.54 -7.58 -1.82
N LEU A 269 -3.84 -6.54 -1.05
CA LEU A 269 -5.20 -6.09 -0.75
C LEU A 269 -5.64 -5.02 -1.75
N HIS A 270 -4.75 -4.05 -2.01
CA HIS A 270 -5.16 -2.85 -2.72
C HIS A 270 -5.24 -3.04 -4.24
N LEU A 271 -4.28 -3.72 -4.87
CA LEU A 271 -4.33 -3.96 -6.31
C LEU A 271 -5.52 -4.85 -6.73
N PRO A 272 -5.87 -5.96 -6.02
CA PRO A 272 -7.10 -6.69 -6.33
C PRO A 272 -8.38 -5.86 -6.16
N ALA A 273 -8.46 -5.02 -5.12
CA ALA A 273 -9.60 -4.14 -4.92
C ALA A 273 -9.73 -3.10 -6.05
N ILE A 274 -8.61 -2.51 -6.49
CA ILE A 274 -8.57 -1.57 -7.62
C ILE A 274 -8.94 -2.29 -8.92
N ALA A 275 -8.41 -3.49 -9.15
CA ALA A 275 -8.71 -4.30 -10.33
C ALA A 275 -10.20 -4.65 -10.41
N HIS A 276 -10.81 -4.99 -9.27
CA HIS A 276 -12.24 -5.25 -9.18
C HIS A 276 -13.07 -4.07 -9.70
N GLU A 277 -12.69 -2.83 -9.34
CA GLU A 277 -13.39 -1.62 -9.81
C GLU A 277 -13.26 -1.38 -11.33
N PHE A 278 -12.21 -1.92 -11.95
CA PHE A 278 -12.05 -1.96 -13.41
C PHE A 278 -12.70 -3.20 -14.08
N GLY A 279 -13.33 -4.09 -13.31
CA GLY A 279 -13.86 -5.36 -13.83
C GLY A 279 -12.76 -6.38 -14.18
N ILE A 280 -11.54 -6.21 -13.65
CA ILE A 280 -10.39 -7.09 -13.83
C ILE A 280 -10.22 -7.96 -12.58
N SER A 281 -9.96 -9.26 -12.76
CA SER A 281 -9.75 -10.18 -11.65
C SER A 281 -8.27 -10.50 -11.49
N ILE A 282 -7.71 -10.11 -10.35
CA ILE A 282 -6.38 -10.53 -9.88
C ILE A 282 -6.48 -11.02 -8.44
N ASP A 283 -5.63 -11.95 -8.08
CA ASP A 283 -5.62 -12.61 -6.77
C ASP A 283 -4.20 -12.93 -6.30
N GLY A 284 -4.07 -13.61 -5.17
CA GLY A 284 -2.78 -14.02 -4.63
C GLY A 284 -1.98 -14.93 -5.58
N ASP A 285 -2.64 -15.78 -6.37
CA ASP A 285 -1.95 -16.66 -7.32
C ASP A 285 -1.32 -15.86 -8.48
N THR A 286 -1.99 -14.80 -8.92
CA THR A 286 -1.43 -13.86 -9.90
C THR A 286 -0.14 -13.22 -9.38
N PHE A 287 -0.15 -12.77 -8.12
CA PHE A 287 1.05 -12.24 -7.48
C PHE A 287 2.16 -13.28 -7.35
N ASP A 288 1.88 -14.48 -6.80
CA ASP A 288 2.91 -15.50 -6.62
C ASP A 288 3.52 -15.94 -7.96
N ARG A 289 2.69 -16.07 -9.01
CA ARG A 289 3.16 -16.42 -10.37
C ARG A 289 4.15 -15.40 -10.89
N LEU A 290 3.83 -14.11 -10.79
CA LEU A 290 4.66 -13.01 -11.31
C LEU A 290 5.92 -12.78 -10.45
N HIS A 291 5.82 -12.97 -9.13
CA HIS A 291 6.96 -12.86 -8.23
C HIS A 291 7.98 -13.98 -8.43
N ARG A 292 7.52 -15.20 -8.79
CA ARG A 292 8.44 -16.33 -9.04
C ARG A 292 9.39 -16.00 -10.19
N GLY A 293 10.68 -15.98 -9.90
CA GLY A 293 11.71 -15.64 -10.87
C GLY A 293 11.86 -14.15 -11.16
N ALA A 294 11.04 -13.27 -10.58
CA ALA A 294 11.23 -11.83 -10.67
C ALA A 294 12.48 -11.40 -9.89
N LYS A 295 13.14 -10.35 -10.37
CA LYS A 295 14.34 -9.79 -9.76
C LYS A 295 13.95 -8.77 -8.69
N TYR A 296 14.56 -8.86 -7.50
CA TYR A 296 14.49 -7.84 -6.46
C TYR A 296 15.73 -6.95 -6.54
N LEU A 297 15.54 -5.64 -6.73
CA LEU A 297 16.60 -4.71 -7.14
C LEU A 297 16.82 -3.55 -6.16
N LEU A 298 15.81 -3.18 -5.36
CA LEU A 298 15.79 -1.93 -4.60
C LEU A 298 16.31 -2.09 -3.17
N ASP A 299 17.42 -1.42 -2.82
CA ASP A 299 18.03 -1.46 -1.49
C ASP A 299 17.51 -0.31 -0.60
N ILE A 300 16.18 -0.25 -0.43
CA ILE A 300 15.49 0.74 0.41
C ILE A 300 14.81 0.04 1.59
N ARG A 301 14.79 0.69 2.75
CA ARG A 301 14.11 0.22 3.97
C ARG A 301 12.62 -0.10 3.72
N PRO A 302 12.03 -1.07 4.44
CA PRO A 302 12.62 -1.87 5.55
C PRO A 302 13.44 -3.07 5.08
N ALA A 303 13.33 -3.52 3.83
CA ALA A 303 14.07 -4.67 3.32
C ALA A 303 15.52 -4.35 2.95
N GLY A 304 15.85 -3.09 2.77
CA GLY A 304 17.17 -2.57 2.41
C GLY A 304 17.72 -1.57 3.43
N ARG A 305 18.69 -0.77 2.99
CA ARG A 305 19.50 0.10 3.88
C ARG A 305 19.10 1.57 3.87
N TRP A 306 18.60 2.09 2.75
CA TRP A 306 18.48 3.53 2.52
C TRP A 306 17.05 4.04 2.72
N PRO A 307 16.85 5.34 3.07
CA PRO A 307 15.53 5.97 3.09
C PRO A 307 14.89 6.08 1.70
N ALA A 308 13.55 6.21 1.66
CA ALA A 308 12.80 6.19 0.40
C ALA A 308 13.10 7.38 -0.53
N GLU A 309 13.49 8.55 -0.03
CA GLU A 309 13.88 9.69 -0.88
C GLU A 309 15.02 9.34 -1.84
N PHE A 310 15.94 8.45 -1.43
CA PHE A 310 17.06 8.00 -2.27
C PHE A 310 16.60 7.18 -3.48
N PHE A 311 15.42 6.54 -3.40
CA PHE A 311 14.84 5.87 -4.56
C PHE A 311 14.61 6.85 -5.71
N TYR A 312 13.98 7.99 -5.43
CA TYR A 312 13.78 9.02 -6.46
C TYR A 312 15.10 9.55 -7.02
N TYR A 313 16.07 9.84 -6.14
CA TYR A 313 17.39 10.31 -6.55
C TYR A 313 18.15 9.29 -7.43
N ALA A 314 17.86 8.00 -7.28
CA ALA A 314 18.41 6.95 -8.15
C ALA A 314 17.65 6.79 -9.48
N GLY A 315 16.64 7.62 -9.76
CA GLY A 315 15.85 7.59 -10.98
C GLY A 315 14.43 7.03 -10.82
N GLY A 316 14.00 6.71 -9.58
CA GLY A 316 12.63 6.34 -9.24
C GLY A 316 12.06 5.15 -9.99
N VAL A 317 10.73 5.17 -10.18
CA VAL A 317 9.99 4.11 -10.90
C VAL A 317 10.52 3.89 -12.33
N PRO A 318 10.79 4.94 -13.12
CA PRO A 318 11.37 4.75 -14.46
C PRO A 318 12.68 3.98 -14.45
N ALA A 319 13.53 4.19 -13.44
CA ALA A 319 14.81 3.47 -13.36
C ALA A 319 14.63 1.97 -13.05
N ILE A 320 13.66 1.61 -12.20
CA ILE A 320 13.28 0.20 -11.99
C ILE A 320 12.74 -0.40 -13.28
N MET A 321 11.83 0.30 -13.96
CA MET A 321 11.22 -0.19 -15.20
C MET A 321 12.25 -0.40 -16.31
N GLU A 322 13.28 0.44 -16.38
CA GLU A 322 14.39 0.24 -17.32
C GLU A 322 15.21 -1.01 -17.01
N GLU A 323 15.45 -1.31 -15.73
CA GLU A 323 16.19 -2.51 -15.33
C GLU A 323 15.41 -3.83 -15.61
N ILE A 324 14.08 -3.77 -15.64
CA ILE A 324 13.20 -4.92 -15.91
C ILE A 324 12.43 -4.77 -17.24
N ARG A 325 12.90 -3.93 -18.14
CA ARG A 325 12.21 -3.55 -19.39
C ARG A 325 11.84 -4.75 -20.25
N ASP A 326 12.63 -5.80 -20.24
CA ASP A 326 12.45 -7.03 -21.01
C ASP A 326 11.25 -7.90 -20.57
N VAL A 327 10.70 -7.64 -19.39
CA VAL A 327 9.53 -8.37 -18.83
C VAL A 327 8.30 -7.49 -18.67
N LEU A 328 8.33 -6.24 -19.16
CA LEU A 328 7.21 -5.31 -19.11
C LEU A 328 6.44 -5.25 -20.44
N HIS A 329 5.13 -5.02 -20.35
CA HIS A 329 4.26 -4.69 -21.48
C HIS A 329 4.47 -3.22 -21.87
N LEU A 330 5.40 -2.97 -22.77
CA LEU A 330 5.83 -1.60 -23.15
C LEU A 330 4.81 -0.84 -23.99
N ASP A 331 3.88 -1.53 -24.59
CA ASP A 331 2.76 -0.99 -25.37
C ASP A 331 1.54 -0.59 -24.52
N ALA A 332 1.58 -0.87 -23.21
CA ALA A 332 0.55 -0.41 -22.28
C ALA A 332 0.40 1.12 -22.33
N MET A 333 -0.86 1.58 -22.49
CA MET A 333 -1.21 3.01 -22.56
C MET A 333 -1.04 3.69 -21.20
N THR A 334 -0.77 5.00 -21.20
CA THR A 334 -0.65 5.80 -19.99
C THR A 334 -1.41 7.12 -20.09
N VAL A 335 -1.54 7.83 -18.96
CA VAL A 335 -2.19 9.16 -18.88
C VAL A 335 -1.50 10.25 -19.72
N THR A 336 -0.31 10.00 -20.25
CA THR A 336 0.33 10.95 -21.19
C THR A 336 -0.29 10.88 -22.59
N GLY A 337 -1.10 9.86 -22.87
CA GLY A 337 -1.57 9.52 -24.22
C GLY A 337 -0.52 8.81 -25.07
N LYS A 338 0.58 8.36 -24.45
CA LYS A 338 1.67 7.58 -25.02
C LYS A 338 1.76 6.24 -24.32
N THR A 339 2.45 5.29 -24.92
CA THR A 339 2.75 3.99 -24.32
C THR A 339 3.80 4.11 -23.21
N LEU A 340 3.91 3.09 -22.38
CA LEU A 340 4.96 2.99 -21.36
C LEU A 340 6.36 3.09 -21.99
N GLY A 341 6.59 2.35 -23.09
CA GLY A 341 7.89 2.37 -23.78
C GLY A 341 8.27 3.75 -24.30
N GLU A 342 7.31 4.47 -24.92
CA GLU A 342 7.54 5.84 -25.40
C GLU A 342 7.86 6.81 -24.25
N ASN A 343 7.19 6.69 -23.11
CA ASN A 343 7.48 7.52 -21.93
C ASN A 343 8.89 7.24 -21.37
N LEU A 344 9.30 5.98 -21.27
CA LEU A 344 10.64 5.62 -20.80
C LEU A 344 11.72 6.17 -21.73
N ASP A 345 11.52 6.09 -23.05
CA ASP A 345 12.46 6.63 -24.04
C ASP A 345 12.52 8.17 -23.97
N GLU A 346 11.40 8.83 -23.73
CA GLU A 346 11.35 10.29 -23.55
C GLU A 346 12.10 10.75 -22.28
N LEU A 347 11.98 10.02 -21.16
CA LEU A 347 12.69 10.32 -19.92
C LEU A 347 14.22 10.19 -20.10
N LYS A 348 14.69 9.25 -20.92
CA LYS A 348 16.12 9.15 -21.27
C LYS A 348 16.60 10.36 -22.06
N ALA A 349 15.74 10.93 -22.91
CA ALA A 349 16.12 11.98 -23.83
C ALA A 349 15.99 13.41 -23.24
N ASN A 350 15.19 13.60 -22.18
CA ASN A 350 14.80 14.92 -21.69
C ASN A 350 15.57 15.44 -20.47
N GLY A 351 16.63 14.71 -20.02
CA GLY A 351 17.46 15.13 -18.89
C GLY A 351 16.93 14.67 -17.50
N PHE A 352 15.92 13.80 -17.45
CA PHE A 352 15.34 13.31 -16.19
C PHE A 352 16.39 12.61 -15.31
N TYR A 353 17.18 11.71 -15.87
CA TYR A 353 18.19 10.96 -15.11
C TYR A 353 19.36 11.83 -14.67
N GLU A 354 19.75 12.82 -15.46
CA GLU A 354 20.76 13.82 -15.11
C GLU A 354 20.27 14.68 -13.92
N HIS A 355 19.00 15.06 -13.91
CA HIS A 355 18.40 15.77 -12.78
C HIS A 355 18.37 14.90 -11.51
N CYS A 356 17.95 13.63 -11.60
CA CYS A 356 18.01 12.69 -10.49
C CYS A 356 19.44 12.54 -9.94
N GLN A 357 20.46 12.46 -10.82
CA GLN A 357 21.85 12.37 -10.40
C GLN A 357 22.31 13.63 -9.65
N GLN A 358 21.91 14.82 -10.08
CA GLN A 358 22.21 16.06 -9.35
C GLN A 358 21.62 16.04 -7.93
N LEU A 359 20.37 15.60 -7.79
CA LEU A 359 19.72 15.45 -6.48
C LEU A 359 20.42 14.39 -5.60
N LEU A 360 20.92 13.31 -6.18
CA LEU A 360 21.70 12.30 -5.46
C LEU A 360 23.02 12.88 -4.96
N ASP A 361 23.71 13.67 -5.79
CA ASP A 361 24.98 14.33 -5.42
C ASP A 361 24.76 15.35 -4.28
N GLU A 362 23.67 16.12 -4.34
CA GLU A 362 23.27 17.05 -3.26
C GLU A 362 22.94 16.31 -1.96
N ALA A 363 22.19 15.20 -2.03
CA ALA A 363 21.87 14.36 -0.89
C ALA A 363 23.13 13.72 -0.28
N ASN A 364 24.04 13.23 -1.11
CA ASN A 364 25.34 12.72 -0.69
C ASN A 364 26.14 13.77 0.09
N ALA A 365 26.21 15.00 -0.44
CA ALA A 365 26.90 16.10 0.22
C ALA A 365 26.25 16.50 1.55
N ARG A 366 24.91 16.58 1.58
CA ARG A 366 24.11 16.91 2.77
C ARG A 366 24.29 15.88 3.88
N CYS A 367 24.31 14.60 3.53
CA CYS A 367 24.36 13.49 4.50
C CYS A 367 25.81 13.02 4.79
N GLY A 368 26.82 13.54 4.11
CA GLY A 368 28.21 13.11 4.26
C GLY A 368 28.48 11.67 3.81
N ILE A 369 27.74 11.19 2.81
CA ILE A 369 27.83 9.83 2.24
C ILE A 369 28.24 9.88 0.77
N LYS A 370 28.52 8.71 0.19
CA LYS A 370 28.90 8.60 -1.24
C LYS A 370 28.17 7.42 -1.83
N LEU A 371 26.93 7.62 -2.27
CA LEU A 371 26.14 6.63 -2.96
C LEU A 371 26.14 6.88 -4.45
N THR A 372 26.17 5.81 -5.21
CA THR A 372 25.85 5.77 -6.63
C THR A 372 24.43 5.25 -6.82
N ARG A 373 23.86 5.42 -8.00
CA ARG A 373 22.56 4.80 -8.35
C ARG A 373 22.57 3.29 -8.10
N ALA A 374 23.67 2.60 -8.42
CA ALA A 374 23.80 1.14 -8.28
C ALA A 374 23.83 0.66 -6.81
N ASP A 375 24.14 1.54 -5.86
CA ASP A 375 24.04 1.24 -4.44
C ASP A 375 22.59 1.25 -3.92
N ILE A 376 21.67 1.83 -4.69
CA ILE A 376 20.25 2.02 -4.34
C ILE A 376 19.37 1.12 -5.20
N ILE A 377 19.54 1.17 -6.53
CA ILE A 377 18.87 0.33 -7.52
C ILE A 377 19.94 -0.54 -8.18
N ARG A 378 19.91 -1.85 -7.87
CA ARG A 378 20.81 -2.83 -8.45
C ARG A 378 20.48 -3.06 -9.92
N GLN A 379 21.49 -3.39 -10.70
CA GLN A 379 21.29 -3.82 -12.07
C GLN A 379 20.59 -5.18 -12.14
N ALA A 380 19.75 -5.39 -13.15
CA ALA A 380 19.07 -6.67 -13.38
C ALA A 380 20.03 -7.85 -13.59
N SER A 381 21.29 -7.59 -13.98
CA SER A 381 22.36 -8.60 -14.09
C SER A 381 22.96 -9.01 -12.75
N ASP A 382 22.80 -8.19 -11.69
CA ASP A 382 23.32 -8.43 -10.34
C ASP A 382 22.26 -8.04 -9.28
N PRO A 383 21.10 -8.75 -9.23
CA PRO A 383 20.00 -8.43 -8.34
C PRO A 383 20.32 -8.76 -6.88
N ILE A 384 19.56 -8.14 -5.96
CA ILE A 384 19.60 -8.50 -4.52
C ILE A 384 19.00 -9.91 -4.31
N GLY A 385 17.99 -10.27 -5.10
CA GLY A 385 17.34 -11.57 -5.07
C GLY A 385 16.64 -11.90 -6.39
N THR A 386 16.27 -13.17 -6.58
CA THR A 386 15.76 -13.71 -7.85
C THR A 386 14.38 -14.41 -7.76
N ASP A 387 13.70 -14.33 -6.62
CA ASP A 387 12.34 -14.90 -6.41
C ASP A 387 11.35 -13.82 -5.96
N GLY A 388 11.49 -12.62 -6.51
CA GLY A 388 10.70 -11.46 -6.11
C GLY A 388 10.85 -11.12 -4.63
N SER A 389 9.78 -10.67 -4.01
CA SER A 389 9.82 -10.23 -2.60
C SER A 389 8.73 -10.86 -1.72
N ILE A 390 7.67 -11.37 -2.33
CA ILE A 390 6.50 -11.93 -1.64
C ILE A 390 6.28 -13.38 -2.09
N ALA A 391 5.82 -14.20 -1.15
CA ALA A 391 5.32 -15.54 -1.39
C ALA A 391 3.89 -15.67 -0.87
N VAL A 392 3.02 -16.32 -1.65
CA VAL A 392 1.70 -16.73 -1.20
C VAL A 392 1.76 -18.19 -0.80
N LEU A 393 1.60 -18.44 0.51
CA LEU A 393 1.66 -19.78 1.10
C LEU A 393 0.28 -20.41 1.10
N ARG A 394 0.18 -21.70 0.81
CA ARG A 394 -1.06 -22.48 0.80
C ARG A 394 -0.91 -23.78 1.59
N GLY A 395 -2.03 -24.30 2.04
CA GLY A 395 -2.07 -25.57 2.76
C GLY A 395 -3.36 -25.73 3.55
N ASN A 396 -3.41 -26.75 4.40
CA ASN A 396 -4.59 -27.01 5.22
C ASN A 396 -4.84 -25.92 6.27
N LEU A 397 -3.83 -25.09 6.59
CA LEU A 397 -3.98 -23.94 7.48
C LEU A 397 -4.51 -22.68 6.74
N ALA A 398 -4.11 -22.49 5.48
CA ALA A 398 -4.51 -21.36 4.66
C ALA A 398 -4.87 -21.82 3.24
N PRO A 399 -6.03 -22.47 3.04
CA PRO A 399 -6.41 -23.01 1.73
C PRO A 399 -6.64 -21.94 0.66
N GLU A 400 -7.06 -20.73 1.02
CA GLU A 400 -7.17 -19.60 0.09
C GLU A 400 -5.85 -18.83 -0.05
N GLY A 401 -4.93 -18.97 0.90
CA GLY A 401 -3.61 -18.36 0.90
C GLY A 401 -3.28 -17.61 2.18
N ALA A 402 -2.00 -17.35 2.36
CA ALA A 402 -1.42 -16.45 3.35
C ALA A 402 -0.18 -15.79 2.74
N VAL A 403 0.17 -14.59 3.17
CA VAL A 403 1.18 -13.77 2.52
C VAL A 403 2.38 -13.56 3.43
N ILE A 404 3.58 -13.77 2.89
CA ILE A 404 4.84 -13.44 3.56
C ILE A 404 5.74 -12.60 2.65
N LYS A 405 6.32 -11.52 3.20
CA LYS A 405 7.41 -10.77 2.57
C LYS A 405 8.74 -11.45 2.89
N HIS A 406 9.13 -12.43 2.08
CA HIS A 406 10.29 -13.26 2.37
C HIS A 406 11.63 -12.52 2.29
N THR A 407 11.70 -11.37 1.62
CA THR A 407 12.89 -10.50 1.62
C THR A 407 13.18 -9.88 2.99
N ALA A 408 12.18 -9.78 3.86
CA ALA A 408 12.33 -9.31 5.24
C ALA A 408 12.41 -10.46 6.27
N CYS A 409 12.34 -11.73 5.83
CA CYS A 409 12.37 -12.92 6.66
C CYS A 409 13.79 -13.50 6.72
N PRO A 410 14.31 -13.89 7.91
CA PRO A 410 15.57 -14.61 8.04
C PRO A 410 15.55 -15.94 7.28
N ARG A 411 16.63 -16.25 6.54
CA ARG A 411 16.69 -17.47 5.70
C ARG A 411 16.55 -18.77 6.47
N GLU A 412 17.00 -18.81 7.71
CA GLU A 412 16.83 -19.94 8.62
C GLU A 412 15.36 -20.29 8.92
N MET A 413 14.45 -19.33 8.71
CA MET A 413 13.01 -19.50 8.90
C MET A 413 12.24 -19.82 7.60
N PHE A 414 12.95 -19.96 6.47
CA PHE A 414 12.30 -20.30 5.20
C PHE A 414 11.69 -21.71 5.19
N GLN A 415 12.26 -22.62 5.98
CA GLN A 415 11.71 -23.95 6.22
C GLN A 415 11.79 -24.23 7.72
N ALA A 416 10.63 -24.24 8.37
CA ALA A 416 10.53 -24.39 9.81
C ALA A 416 9.34 -25.29 10.20
N VAL A 417 9.50 -25.98 11.32
CA VAL A 417 8.40 -26.66 12.02
C VAL A 417 8.36 -26.10 13.44
N LEU A 418 7.26 -25.45 13.77
CA LEU A 418 7.09 -24.68 14.99
C LEU A 418 5.88 -25.17 15.79
N ARG A 419 5.83 -24.86 17.09
CA ARG A 419 4.69 -25.19 17.96
C ARG A 419 3.69 -24.04 17.98
N ALA A 420 2.44 -24.32 17.73
CA ALA A 420 1.39 -23.32 17.75
C ALA A 420 1.14 -22.76 19.16
N ARG A 421 1.01 -21.43 19.21
CA ARG A 421 0.60 -20.66 20.38
C ARG A 421 -0.44 -19.63 19.97
N PRO A 422 -1.75 -19.98 20.02
CA PRO A 422 -2.82 -19.13 19.55
C PRO A 422 -3.32 -18.13 20.60
N PHE A 423 -3.56 -16.89 20.13
CA PHE A 423 -4.21 -15.80 20.86
C PHE A 423 -5.38 -15.27 20.03
N ASP A 424 -6.42 -14.77 20.70
CA ASP A 424 -7.66 -14.31 20.06
C ASP A 424 -7.77 -12.78 19.97
N SER A 425 -6.68 -12.07 20.26
CA SER A 425 -6.50 -10.63 20.02
C SER A 425 -5.02 -10.26 20.00
N GLU A 426 -4.67 -9.09 19.40
CA GLU A 426 -3.30 -8.57 19.42
C GLU A 426 -2.86 -8.21 20.86
N GLU A 427 -3.75 -7.65 21.67
CA GLU A 427 -3.44 -7.21 23.02
C GLU A 427 -3.03 -8.39 23.92
N GLU A 428 -3.74 -9.52 23.84
CA GLU A 428 -3.41 -10.73 24.57
C GLU A 428 -2.05 -11.31 24.13
N CYS A 429 -1.80 -11.29 22.83
CA CYS A 429 -0.54 -11.74 22.25
C CYS A 429 0.62 -10.85 22.69
N LEU A 430 0.48 -9.52 22.58
CA LEU A 430 1.51 -8.54 22.95
C LEU A 430 1.86 -8.66 24.44
N ASP A 431 0.84 -8.77 25.32
CA ASP A 431 1.07 -9.00 26.75
C ASP A 431 1.92 -10.26 26.99
N SER A 432 1.61 -11.34 26.26
CA SER A 432 2.35 -12.59 26.39
C SER A 432 3.78 -12.50 25.88
N VAL A 433 4.06 -11.73 24.82
CA VAL A 433 5.43 -11.48 24.32
C VAL A 433 6.21 -10.66 25.34
N LEU A 434 5.64 -9.56 25.83
CA LEU A 434 6.30 -8.66 26.79
C LEU A 434 6.62 -9.34 28.13
N HIS A 435 5.80 -10.31 28.54
CA HIS A 435 6.02 -11.10 29.78
C HIS A 435 6.77 -12.41 29.57
N HIS A 436 7.47 -12.57 28.42
CA HIS A 436 8.30 -13.74 28.10
C HIS A 436 7.56 -15.10 28.18
N LYS A 437 6.25 -15.10 27.83
CA LYS A 437 5.45 -16.33 27.76
C LYS A 437 5.55 -17.03 26.40
N VAL A 438 6.12 -16.35 25.40
CA VAL A 438 6.40 -16.87 24.06
C VAL A 438 7.85 -17.35 24.02
N GLU A 439 8.08 -18.54 23.48
CA GLU A 439 9.38 -19.19 23.49
C GLU A 439 9.91 -19.42 22.07
N LYS A 440 11.23 -19.62 21.97
CA LYS A 440 11.89 -20.04 20.74
C LYS A 440 11.24 -21.31 20.19
N GLY A 441 10.93 -21.30 18.88
CA GLY A 441 10.28 -22.41 18.18
C GLY A 441 8.75 -22.36 18.25
N ASP A 442 8.17 -21.25 18.71
CA ASP A 442 6.73 -21.06 18.66
C ASP A 442 6.27 -20.47 17.31
N ALA A 443 5.12 -20.96 16.82
CA ALA A 443 4.30 -20.29 15.83
C ALA A 443 3.20 -19.54 16.57
N VAL A 444 3.33 -18.25 16.69
CA VAL A 444 2.42 -17.36 17.41
C VAL A 444 1.28 -16.96 16.49
N PHE A 445 0.04 -17.16 16.91
CA PHE A 445 -1.14 -16.81 16.14
C PHE A 445 -1.89 -15.66 16.78
N ILE A 446 -2.27 -14.66 15.96
CA ILE A 446 -3.27 -13.65 16.33
C ILE A 446 -4.48 -13.88 15.41
N ARG A 447 -5.63 -14.20 16.01
CA ARG A 447 -6.84 -14.62 15.31
C ARG A 447 -7.99 -13.64 15.51
N TYR A 448 -8.99 -13.72 14.62
CA TYR A 448 -10.18 -12.84 14.62
C TYR A 448 -9.86 -11.37 14.33
N GLU A 449 -8.73 -11.13 13.66
CA GLU A 449 -8.29 -9.82 13.21
C GLU A 449 -8.41 -9.65 11.68
N GLY A 450 -9.15 -10.56 11.03
CA GLY A 450 -9.48 -10.43 9.60
C GLY A 450 -10.49 -9.32 9.31
N PRO A 451 -10.84 -9.10 8.03
CA PRO A 451 -11.79 -8.07 7.61
C PRO A 451 -13.14 -8.15 8.32
N GLN A 452 -13.69 -9.36 8.49
CA GLN A 452 -14.97 -9.58 9.16
C GLN A 452 -14.84 -9.69 10.68
N GLY A 453 -13.64 -9.98 11.18
CA GLY A 453 -13.32 -10.04 12.60
C GLY A 453 -13.29 -8.66 13.25
N SER A 454 -12.33 -7.84 12.88
CA SER A 454 -12.07 -6.54 13.51
C SER A 454 -11.84 -5.38 12.53
N GLY A 455 -11.83 -5.62 11.21
CA GLY A 455 -11.54 -4.61 10.19
C GLY A 455 -10.13 -4.74 9.60
N MET A 456 -9.45 -5.84 9.89
CA MET A 456 -8.12 -6.20 9.38
C MET A 456 -7.03 -5.19 9.75
N PRO A 457 -6.80 -4.91 11.05
CA PRO A 457 -5.76 -4.02 11.51
C PRO A 457 -4.35 -4.54 11.22
N GLU A 458 -3.36 -3.67 11.33
CA GLU A 458 -1.94 -4.03 11.27
C GLU A 458 -1.43 -4.49 12.64
N MET A 459 -0.85 -5.67 12.72
CA MET A 459 -0.26 -6.25 13.94
C MET A 459 1.17 -5.69 14.16
N PHE A 460 1.29 -4.35 14.22
CA PHE A 460 2.58 -3.68 14.22
C PHE A 460 3.34 -3.85 15.53
N TYR A 461 2.71 -3.53 16.67
CA TYR A 461 3.41 -3.55 17.96
C TYR A 461 3.86 -4.94 18.36
N THR A 462 3.09 -5.97 18.10
CA THR A 462 3.50 -7.35 18.35
C THR A 462 4.68 -7.74 17.47
N SER A 463 4.66 -7.37 16.19
CA SER A 463 5.78 -7.64 15.27
C SER A 463 7.06 -6.93 15.71
N GLU A 464 6.97 -5.68 16.20
CA GLU A 464 8.11 -4.91 16.71
C GLU A 464 8.63 -5.47 18.04
N ALA A 465 7.75 -5.86 18.96
CA ALA A 465 8.15 -6.48 20.22
C ALA A 465 8.97 -7.77 19.96
N ILE A 466 8.54 -8.58 19.00
CA ILE A 466 9.24 -9.81 18.61
C ILE A 466 10.56 -9.48 17.88
N SER A 467 10.56 -8.60 16.89
CA SER A 467 11.74 -8.31 16.07
C SER A 467 12.83 -7.56 16.85
N SER A 468 12.46 -6.81 17.89
CA SER A 468 13.40 -6.13 18.77
C SER A 468 14.21 -7.08 19.64
N ASP A 469 13.74 -8.29 19.89
CA ASP A 469 14.48 -9.37 20.52
C ASP A 469 15.18 -10.19 19.44
N LYS A 470 16.53 -10.17 19.43
CA LYS A 470 17.34 -10.81 18.39
C LYS A 470 17.18 -12.33 18.34
N GLU A 471 16.82 -12.98 19.44
CA GLU A 471 16.63 -14.42 19.50
C GLU A 471 15.21 -14.79 19.04
N LEU A 472 14.19 -14.14 19.56
CA LEU A 472 12.80 -14.37 19.16
C LEU A 472 12.55 -14.01 17.69
N GLY A 473 13.01 -12.85 17.23
CA GLY A 473 12.83 -12.39 15.85
C GLY A 473 13.41 -13.30 14.76
N ARG A 474 14.25 -14.27 15.14
CA ARG A 474 14.85 -15.26 14.24
C ARG A 474 14.39 -16.70 14.48
N SER A 475 13.53 -16.94 15.42
CA SER A 475 13.20 -18.29 15.88
C SER A 475 11.71 -18.57 16.05
N ILE A 476 10.86 -17.56 15.94
CA ILE A 476 9.40 -17.70 15.97
C ILE A 476 8.78 -17.14 14.70
N ALA A 477 7.58 -17.64 14.36
CA ALA A 477 6.76 -17.04 13.30
C ALA A 477 5.52 -16.39 13.92
N LEU A 478 5.12 -15.21 13.40
CA LEU A 478 3.88 -14.55 13.76
C LEU A 478 2.89 -14.70 12.60
N ILE A 479 1.74 -15.30 12.85
CA ILE A 479 0.75 -15.68 11.84
C ILE A 479 -0.60 -15.04 12.21
N THR A 480 -1.25 -14.37 11.27
CA THR A 480 -2.54 -13.71 11.52
C THR A 480 -3.48 -13.74 10.30
N ASP A 481 -4.78 -13.72 10.56
CA ASP A 481 -5.80 -13.41 9.55
C ASP A 481 -5.99 -11.89 9.35
N GLY A 482 -5.35 -11.05 10.19
CA GLY A 482 -5.13 -9.65 9.96
C GLY A 482 -3.99 -9.39 8.96
N ARG A 483 -3.32 -8.24 9.07
CA ARG A 483 -2.20 -7.84 8.21
C ARG A 483 -1.04 -7.26 9.01
N PHE A 484 0.06 -7.03 8.34
CA PHE A 484 1.23 -6.39 8.92
C PHE A 484 1.49 -5.03 8.27
N SER A 485 2.09 -4.13 9.04
CA SER A 485 2.63 -2.88 8.50
C SER A 485 3.67 -3.16 7.41
N GLY A 486 3.78 -2.28 6.43
CA GLY A 486 4.87 -2.32 5.46
C GLY A 486 6.27 -2.21 6.09
N ALA A 487 6.36 -1.76 7.36
CA ALA A 487 7.58 -1.67 8.14
C ALA A 487 7.99 -2.97 8.84
N SER A 488 7.07 -3.94 9.01
CA SER A 488 7.32 -5.17 9.75
C SER A 488 8.43 -6.02 9.15
N THR A 489 9.29 -6.57 10.00
CA THR A 489 10.39 -7.47 9.64
C THR A 489 10.28 -8.79 10.40
N GLY A 490 10.93 -9.85 9.89
CA GLY A 490 10.92 -11.18 10.49
C GLY A 490 9.97 -12.15 9.77
N PRO A 491 9.75 -13.36 10.36
CA PRO A 491 8.86 -14.37 9.79
C PRO A 491 7.40 -14.07 10.11
N VAL A 492 6.87 -12.99 9.49
CA VAL A 492 5.49 -12.53 9.68
C VAL A 492 4.62 -12.94 8.49
N ILE A 493 3.55 -13.71 8.75
CA ILE A 493 2.64 -14.29 7.76
C ILE A 493 1.24 -13.71 8.02
N GLY A 494 0.79 -12.83 7.15
CA GLY A 494 -0.52 -12.18 7.23
C GLY A 494 -1.53 -12.71 6.21
N HIS A 495 -2.72 -12.10 6.21
CA HIS A 495 -3.82 -12.39 5.28
C HIS A 495 -4.25 -13.86 5.27
N CYS A 496 -4.03 -14.61 6.37
CA CYS A 496 -4.34 -16.03 6.44
C CYS A 496 -5.84 -16.25 6.17
N SER A 497 -6.13 -16.94 5.08
CA SER A 497 -7.49 -17.04 4.54
C SER A 497 -7.92 -18.49 4.29
N PRO A 498 -9.20 -18.81 4.59
CA PRO A 498 -10.26 -17.97 5.18
C PRO A 498 -9.95 -17.54 6.63
N GLU A 499 -10.44 -16.35 7.02
CA GLU A 499 -10.24 -15.79 8.35
C GLU A 499 -10.96 -16.55 9.47
N ALA A 500 -10.54 -16.36 10.72
CA ALA A 500 -11.09 -17.07 11.88
C ALA A 500 -12.58 -16.76 12.11
N GLN A 501 -13.02 -15.52 11.87
CA GLN A 501 -14.42 -15.10 12.06
C GLN A 501 -15.39 -15.85 11.15
N THR A 502 -14.94 -16.29 9.98
CA THR A 502 -15.72 -17.12 9.04
C THR A 502 -15.51 -18.62 9.23
N GLY A 503 -14.76 -19.02 10.27
CA GLY A 503 -14.44 -20.41 10.57
C GLY A 503 -13.30 -20.96 9.72
N GLY A 504 -12.41 -20.12 9.23
CA GLY A 504 -11.17 -20.55 8.55
C GLY A 504 -10.33 -21.47 9.44
N PRO A 505 -9.43 -22.29 8.86
CA PRO A 505 -8.62 -23.24 9.63
C PRO A 505 -7.78 -22.59 10.74
N ILE A 506 -7.41 -21.33 10.60
CA ILE A 506 -6.70 -20.57 11.63
C ILE A 506 -7.49 -20.52 12.97
N ALA A 507 -8.83 -20.51 12.92
CA ALA A 507 -9.69 -20.58 14.11
C ALA A 507 -9.61 -21.93 14.83
N LEU A 508 -9.13 -22.97 14.15
CA LEU A 508 -9.10 -24.35 14.63
C LEU A 508 -7.73 -24.75 15.21
N VAL A 509 -6.74 -23.89 15.13
CA VAL A 509 -5.41 -24.10 15.71
C VAL A 509 -5.50 -24.14 17.23
N GLU A 510 -4.91 -25.16 17.83
CA GLU A 510 -4.82 -25.33 19.29
C GLU A 510 -3.36 -25.28 19.76
N GLU A 511 -3.19 -24.97 21.05
CA GLU A 511 -1.89 -24.93 21.71
C GLU A 511 -1.12 -26.25 21.48
N GLY A 512 0.13 -26.12 21.01
CA GLY A 512 1.02 -27.24 20.77
C GLY A 512 0.85 -27.97 19.44
N ASP A 513 -0.07 -27.56 18.55
CA ASP A 513 -0.10 -28.09 17.18
C ASP A 513 1.23 -27.81 16.46
N LEU A 514 1.67 -28.71 15.58
CA LEU A 514 2.89 -28.51 14.81
C LEU A 514 2.57 -27.84 13.47
N ILE A 515 3.22 -26.72 13.23
CA ILE A 515 3.02 -25.87 12.05
C ILE A 515 4.24 -25.97 11.15
N GLU A 516 4.03 -26.39 9.91
CA GLU A 516 5.03 -26.38 8.84
C GLU A 516 4.95 -25.08 8.06
N ILE A 517 6.08 -24.40 7.93
CA ILE A 517 6.31 -23.28 7.03
C ILE A 517 7.36 -23.72 6.03
N ASP A 518 7.06 -23.68 4.73
CA ASP A 518 8.01 -23.93 3.65
C ASP A 518 7.81 -22.86 2.56
N ILE A 519 8.57 -21.76 2.66
CA ILE A 519 8.46 -20.63 1.75
C ILE A 519 8.85 -21.00 0.32
N PRO A 520 9.98 -21.72 0.06
CA PRO A 520 10.30 -22.19 -1.29
C PRO A 520 9.20 -23.04 -1.93
N ALA A 521 8.60 -23.95 -1.16
CA ALA A 521 7.52 -24.81 -1.64
C ALA A 521 6.12 -24.16 -1.53
N ARG A 522 6.04 -22.91 -1.01
CA ARG A 522 4.78 -22.16 -0.80
C ARG A 522 3.77 -22.93 0.08
N LYS A 523 4.25 -23.51 1.19
CA LYS A 523 3.40 -24.31 2.08
C LYS A 523 3.23 -23.68 3.45
N LEU A 524 2.00 -23.80 3.97
CA LEU A 524 1.63 -23.48 5.34
C LEU A 524 0.63 -24.53 5.85
N ASN A 525 1.08 -25.44 6.71
CA ASN A 525 0.30 -26.60 7.13
C ASN A 525 0.33 -26.84 8.64
N ILE A 526 -0.77 -27.37 9.15
CA ILE A 526 -0.78 -28.14 10.40
C ILE A 526 -0.35 -29.55 10.05
N ILE A 527 0.75 -30.03 10.65
CA ILE A 527 1.35 -31.35 10.38
C ILE A 527 1.46 -32.24 11.63
N GLY A 528 0.95 -31.77 12.76
CA GLY A 528 0.94 -32.51 14.00
C GLY A 528 -0.03 -31.92 15.02
N ILE A 529 -0.40 -32.73 16.00
CA ILE A 529 -1.34 -32.39 17.06
C ILE A 529 -0.64 -32.58 18.41
N LYS A 530 -0.71 -31.59 19.29
CA LYS A 530 -0.12 -31.59 20.65
C LYS A 530 1.35 -32.03 20.65
N GLY A 531 2.14 -31.51 19.72
CA GLY A 531 3.59 -31.78 19.61
C GLY A 531 3.95 -33.08 18.87
N GLU A 532 3.01 -33.88 18.43
CA GLU A 532 3.25 -35.12 17.69
C GLU A 532 2.90 -34.99 16.21
N ARG A 533 3.82 -35.33 15.31
CA ARG A 533 3.49 -35.42 13.87
C ARG A 533 2.43 -36.50 13.65
N LYS A 534 1.49 -36.21 12.76
CA LYS A 534 0.38 -37.09 12.38
C LYS A 534 0.31 -37.24 10.86
N PRO A 535 -0.20 -38.37 10.35
CA PRO A 535 -0.54 -38.50 8.93
C PRO A 535 -1.62 -37.45 8.51
N PRO A 536 -1.64 -37.03 7.24
CA PRO A 536 -2.60 -36.01 6.75
C PRO A 536 -4.05 -36.39 7.08
N GLU A 537 -4.44 -37.64 6.95
CA GLU A 537 -5.81 -38.12 7.20
C GLU A 537 -6.22 -37.96 8.67
N GLU A 538 -5.29 -38.14 9.62
CA GLU A 538 -5.56 -37.90 11.04
C GLU A 538 -5.68 -36.40 11.33
N ILE A 539 -4.87 -35.55 10.70
CA ILE A 539 -4.97 -34.09 10.79
C ILE A 539 -6.35 -33.63 10.29
N ASP A 540 -6.74 -34.10 9.10
CA ASP A 540 -8.04 -33.73 8.50
C ASP A 540 -9.21 -34.15 9.39
N ALA A 541 -9.15 -35.35 9.99
CA ALA A 541 -10.16 -35.82 10.94
C ALA A 541 -10.26 -34.94 12.21
N VAL A 542 -9.11 -34.53 12.76
CA VAL A 542 -9.06 -33.63 13.93
C VAL A 542 -9.60 -32.25 13.57
N LEU A 543 -9.18 -31.69 12.43
CA LEU A 543 -9.69 -30.39 11.97
C LEU A 543 -11.20 -30.42 11.69
N ALA A 544 -11.71 -31.50 11.13
CA ALA A 544 -13.16 -31.69 10.93
C ALA A 544 -13.91 -31.73 12.26
N GLN A 545 -13.37 -32.44 13.28
CA GLN A 545 -13.95 -32.47 14.63
C GLN A 545 -13.95 -31.08 15.29
N ARG A 546 -12.80 -30.35 15.24
CA ARG A 546 -12.70 -28.99 15.78
C ARG A 546 -13.66 -28.04 15.06
N ARG A 547 -13.80 -28.16 13.75
CA ARG A 547 -14.75 -27.37 12.95
C ARG A 547 -16.20 -27.64 13.35
N ALA A 548 -16.58 -28.88 13.59
CA ALA A 548 -17.93 -29.24 14.06
C ALA A 548 -18.25 -28.65 15.45
N ALA A 549 -17.24 -28.46 16.28
CA ALA A 549 -17.36 -27.85 17.60
C ALA A 549 -17.27 -26.31 17.58
N TRP A 550 -16.67 -25.73 16.53
CA TRP A 550 -16.46 -24.29 16.41
C TRP A 550 -17.77 -23.54 16.26
N LYS A 551 -17.83 -22.36 16.87
CA LYS A 551 -18.94 -21.42 16.73
C LYS A 551 -18.40 -20.03 16.43
N PRO A 552 -19.04 -19.26 15.52
CA PRO A 552 -18.63 -17.90 15.24
C PRO A 552 -18.69 -17.04 16.51
N LYS A 553 -17.68 -16.22 16.71
CA LYS A 553 -17.73 -15.21 17.78
C LYS A 553 -18.82 -14.17 17.46
N PRO A 554 -19.44 -13.57 18.48
CA PRO A 554 -20.31 -12.41 18.26
C PRO A 554 -19.55 -11.31 17.52
N ARG A 555 -20.20 -10.66 16.57
CA ARG A 555 -19.58 -9.53 15.85
C ARG A 555 -19.13 -8.45 16.83
N ARG A 556 -17.88 -7.99 16.68
CA ARG A 556 -17.27 -6.96 17.54
C ARG A 556 -18.05 -5.64 17.45
N TYR A 557 -18.48 -5.24 16.24
CA TYR A 557 -19.15 -3.96 16.00
C TYR A 557 -20.67 -4.15 15.78
N LYS A 558 -21.47 -3.26 16.40
CA LYS A 558 -22.95 -3.30 16.30
C LYS A 558 -23.52 -2.27 15.31
N ARG A 559 -22.75 -1.23 14.96
CA ARG A 559 -23.17 -0.10 14.10
C ARG A 559 -21.96 0.62 13.51
N GLY A 560 -22.21 1.52 12.54
CA GLY A 560 -21.20 2.42 11.95
C GLY A 560 -20.34 1.75 10.87
N THR A 561 -19.28 2.42 10.49
CA THR A 561 -18.39 2.05 9.37
C THR A 561 -17.80 0.65 9.54
N LEU A 562 -17.29 0.32 10.74
CA LEU A 562 -16.71 -1.01 11.00
C LEU A 562 -17.75 -2.12 10.96
N ARG A 563 -19.01 -1.85 11.34
CA ARG A 563 -20.10 -2.82 11.17
C ARG A 563 -20.36 -3.08 9.69
N LEU A 564 -20.51 -2.03 8.89
CA LEU A 564 -20.72 -2.12 7.45
C LEU A 564 -19.57 -2.91 6.81
N PHE A 565 -18.33 -2.51 7.11
CA PHE A 565 -17.14 -3.16 6.56
C PHE A 565 -17.07 -4.64 6.94
N SER A 566 -17.16 -4.96 8.24
CA SER A 566 -17.07 -6.35 8.71
C SER A 566 -18.22 -7.26 8.26
N GLU A 567 -19.31 -6.70 7.77
CA GLU A 567 -20.45 -7.48 7.27
C GLU A 567 -20.32 -7.86 5.80
N HIS A 568 -19.67 -7.00 5.00
CA HIS A 568 -19.64 -7.09 3.55
C HIS A 568 -18.25 -7.28 2.94
N ALA A 569 -17.17 -7.20 3.75
CA ALA A 569 -15.82 -7.38 3.24
C ALA A 569 -15.60 -8.81 2.72
N VAL A 570 -15.06 -8.92 1.50
CA VAL A 570 -14.64 -10.20 0.92
C VAL A 570 -13.31 -10.68 1.52
N SER A 571 -12.90 -11.90 1.15
CA SER A 571 -11.61 -12.49 1.57
C SER A 571 -10.43 -11.53 1.30
N PRO A 572 -9.43 -11.46 2.20
CA PRO A 572 -8.19 -10.72 1.96
C PRO A 572 -7.49 -11.08 0.66
N MET A 573 -7.56 -12.35 0.25
CA MET A 573 -6.94 -12.82 -1.00
C MET A 573 -7.61 -12.28 -2.26
N LYS A 574 -8.80 -11.67 -2.13
CA LYS A 574 -9.51 -10.95 -3.18
C LYS A 574 -9.41 -9.43 -3.06
N GLY A 575 -8.81 -8.91 -1.96
CA GLY A 575 -8.62 -7.48 -1.77
C GLY A 575 -9.43 -6.85 -0.62
N ALA A 576 -10.23 -7.63 0.11
CA ALA A 576 -11.05 -7.18 1.23
C ALA A 576 -11.88 -5.90 0.92
N TYR A 577 -12.42 -5.80 -0.30
CA TYR A 577 -13.38 -4.75 -0.68
C TYR A 577 -14.80 -5.13 -0.23
N LEU A 578 -15.73 -4.17 -0.30
CA LEU A 578 -17.14 -4.43 0.04
C LEU A 578 -17.87 -5.06 -1.15
N GLU A 579 -18.50 -6.21 -0.93
CA GLU A 579 -19.37 -6.87 -1.87
C GLU A 579 -20.77 -7.01 -1.26
N PHE A 580 -21.78 -6.61 -2.01
CA PHE A 580 -23.16 -6.71 -1.62
C PHE A 580 -23.81 -7.85 -2.41
N ASN A 581 -24.25 -8.89 -1.73
CA ASN A 581 -25.00 -9.99 -2.34
C ASN A 581 -26.39 -9.49 -2.72
N ASP A 582 -26.83 -9.77 -3.94
CA ASP A 582 -28.19 -9.55 -4.44
C ASP A 582 -29.20 -10.44 -3.70
#